data_3a22c51cf1eaca1883c2f8fa789128f6
#
_entry.id   3a22c51cf1eaca1883c2f8fa789128f6
#
_cell.length_a   1.000
_cell.length_b   1.000
_cell.length_c   1.000
_cell.angle_alpha   90.00
_cell.angle_beta   90.00
_cell.angle_gamma   90.00
#
_symmetry.space_group_name_H-M   'P 1'
#
loop_
_entity.id
_entity.type
_entity.pdbx_description
1 polymer ?
#
loop_
_entity_poly.entity_id
_entity_poly.type
_entity_poly.pdbx_seq_one_letter_code
_entity_poly.pdbx_strand_id
1 'polypeptide(L)'
;MSFDRRSHPLTQRLALALGAALLVTSAAHAAQATQANLPNEPADACPALKHIVDAADFRQLQTQAAAQLPGTSSVDDCRANTHAYDCHWRAHWQADGVVTDPLEEFGADIAACFPNVVHDVNTPTRQHFIVITAERRVNVTASVQGQNELRLRVTR
;
A
#
# COMPACT_ATOMS: atom_id res chain seq x y z
N MET A 1 -41.67 -15.55 -40.67
CA MET A 1 -42.12 -14.16 -40.78
C MET A 1 -40.85 -13.33 -40.73
N SER A 2 -40.16 -13.10 -41.79
CA SER A 2 -40.39 -12.24 -42.98
C SER A 2 -40.20 -10.76 -42.67
N PHE A 3 -39.11 -10.25 -43.34
CA PHE A 3 -38.95 -8.88 -43.88
C PHE A 3 -38.44 -7.84 -42.87
N ASP A 4 -37.52 -6.94 -43.16
CA ASP A 4 -37.27 -6.26 -44.42
C ASP A 4 -35.84 -5.68 -44.49
N ARG A 5 -35.24 -5.79 -45.64
CA ARG A 5 -34.05 -5.07 -46.12
C ARG A 5 -34.48 -3.67 -46.55
N ARG A 6 -33.79 -2.63 -46.10
CA ARG A 6 -33.73 -1.39 -46.88
C ARG A 6 -32.31 -0.88 -47.01
N SER A 7 -31.80 -1.09 -48.18
CA SER A 7 -30.68 -0.39 -48.79
C SER A 7 -31.10 1.02 -49.19
N HIS A 8 -30.30 2.02 -48.97
CA HIS A 8 -30.33 3.28 -49.70
C HIS A 8 -28.93 3.76 -50.05
N PRO A 9 -28.80 4.36 -51.27
CA PRO A 9 -27.54 4.47 -51.96
C PRO A 9 -26.86 5.82 -51.84
N LEU A 10 -25.57 5.76 -52.17
CA LEU A 10 -24.65 6.79 -52.68
C LEU A 10 -25.23 8.18 -53.00
N THR A 11 -24.58 9.17 -52.46
CA THR A 11 -24.30 10.40 -53.19
C THR A 11 -22.90 10.94 -52.84
N GLN A 12 -22.03 10.85 -53.84
CA GLN A 12 -20.76 11.55 -53.93
C GLN A 12 -20.98 13.06 -53.88
N ARG A 13 -20.22 13.76 -53.12
CA ARG A 13 -19.78 15.13 -53.46
C ARG A 13 -18.30 15.31 -53.07
N LEU A 14 -17.47 15.38 -54.08
CA LEU A 14 -16.12 15.94 -54.01
C LEU A 14 -16.23 17.41 -53.61
N ALA A 15 -15.48 17.83 -52.64
CA ALA A 15 -15.08 19.22 -52.46
C ALA A 15 -13.60 19.22 -52.04
N LEU A 16 -12.77 19.57 -53.02
CA LEU A 16 -11.37 19.92 -52.77
C LEU A 16 -11.34 21.25 -52.01
N ALA A 17 -10.74 21.28 -50.85
CA ALA A 17 -10.30 22.49 -50.19
C ALA A 17 -8.87 22.30 -49.74
N LEU A 18 -7.93 22.92 -50.45
CA LEU A 18 -6.57 23.12 -50.00
C LEU A 18 -6.60 24.03 -48.78
N GLY A 19 -6.24 23.50 -47.63
CA GLY A 19 -6.04 24.26 -46.40
C GLY A 19 -4.65 23.93 -45.85
N ALA A 20 -3.80 24.94 -45.82
CA ALA A 20 -2.42 24.88 -45.30
C ALA A 20 -2.40 24.34 -43.86
N ALA A 21 -1.76 23.21 -43.65
CA ALA A 21 -1.52 22.66 -42.33
C ALA A 21 -0.36 23.40 -41.65
N LEU A 22 -0.68 24.32 -40.74
CA LEU A 22 0.25 24.81 -39.74
C LEU A 22 0.43 23.69 -38.69
N LEU A 23 1.55 22.98 -38.76
CA LEU A 23 2.01 22.06 -37.72
C LEU A 23 2.41 22.86 -36.48
N VAL A 24 1.45 23.03 -35.58
CA VAL A 24 1.74 23.45 -34.20
C VAL A 24 2.17 22.19 -33.45
N THR A 25 3.47 21.98 -33.35
CA THR A 25 4.04 20.97 -32.44
C THR A 25 3.85 21.46 -31.01
N SER A 26 2.73 21.11 -30.39
CA SER A 26 2.55 21.24 -28.97
C SER A 26 3.44 20.21 -28.28
N ALA A 27 4.62 20.66 -27.82
CA ALA A 27 5.42 19.90 -26.87
C ALA A 27 4.62 19.78 -25.59
N ALA A 28 3.93 18.66 -25.42
CA ALA A 28 3.34 18.27 -24.14
C ALA A 28 4.52 18.03 -23.18
N HIS A 29 4.89 19.05 -22.43
CA HIS A 29 5.70 18.88 -21.25
C HIS A 29 4.83 18.09 -20.28
N ALA A 30 5.08 16.78 -20.20
CA ALA A 30 4.65 15.99 -19.06
C ALA A 30 5.33 16.61 -17.84
N ALA A 31 4.61 17.48 -17.14
CA ALA A 31 4.99 17.90 -15.81
C ALA A 31 4.99 16.63 -14.96
N GLN A 32 6.16 16.04 -14.78
CA GLN A 32 6.37 15.10 -13.70
C GLN A 32 6.13 15.92 -12.43
N ALA A 33 4.92 15.77 -11.88
CA ALA A 33 4.63 16.21 -10.54
C ALA A 33 5.62 15.45 -9.64
N THR A 34 6.75 16.08 -9.34
CA THR A 34 7.58 15.69 -8.22
C THR A 34 6.67 15.83 -7.03
N GLN A 35 6.17 14.70 -6.51
CA GLN A 35 5.49 14.68 -5.22
C GLN A 35 6.53 15.17 -4.22
N ALA A 36 6.50 16.47 -3.95
CA ALA A 36 7.19 17.04 -2.83
C ALA A 36 6.53 16.39 -1.61
N ASN A 37 7.23 15.46 -0.96
CA ASN A 37 6.84 14.92 0.33
C ASN A 37 6.58 16.11 1.25
N LEU A 38 5.31 16.38 1.51
CA LEU A 38 4.90 17.31 2.55
C LEU A 38 5.47 16.76 3.87
N PRO A 39 6.15 17.56 4.68
CA PRO A 39 6.87 17.10 5.88
C PRO A 39 5.98 16.50 6.98
N ASN A 40 4.68 16.32 6.75
CA ASN A 40 3.71 15.77 7.70
C ASN A 40 2.82 14.68 7.10
N GLU A 41 3.12 14.14 5.94
CA GLU A 41 2.39 12.96 5.47
C GLU A 41 2.93 11.73 6.22
N PRO A 42 2.06 10.93 6.86
CA PRO A 42 2.52 9.71 7.52
C PRO A 42 3.26 8.85 6.51
N ALA A 43 4.44 8.39 6.86
CA ALA A 43 5.26 7.60 5.95
C ALA A 43 4.52 6.30 5.62
N ASP A 44 4.36 6.00 4.33
CA ASP A 44 3.67 4.80 3.86
C ASP A 44 4.37 3.53 4.37
N ALA A 45 3.66 2.76 5.19
CA ALA A 45 4.16 1.50 5.74
C ALA A 45 4.13 0.35 4.71
N CYS A 46 3.39 0.51 3.62
CA CYS A 46 3.09 -0.55 2.69
C CYS A 46 4.32 -1.17 2.00
N PRO A 47 5.33 -0.43 1.55
CA PRO A 47 6.53 -1.01 0.97
C PRO A 47 7.26 -1.92 1.96
N ALA A 48 7.42 -1.50 3.23
CA ALA A 48 8.07 -2.28 4.26
C ALA A 48 7.24 -3.53 4.62
N LEU A 49 5.93 -3.40 4.78
CA LEU A 49 5.03 -4.52 5.05
C LEU A 49 5.08 -5.58 3.95
N LYS A 50 5.05 -5.18 2.68
CA LYS A 50 5.20 -6.10 1.54
C LYS A 50 6.54 -6.81 1.58
N HIS A 51 7.62 -6.07 1.79
CA HIS A 51 8.96 -6.64 1.86
C HIS A 51 9.08 -7.68 3.00
N ILE A 52 8.48 -7.41 4.16
CA ILE A 52 8.46 -8.34 5.30
C ILE A 52 7.64 -9.60 4.97
N VAL A 53 6.43 -9.44 4.43
CA VAL A 53 5.53 -10.56 4.12
C VAL A 53 6.10 -11.46 3.03
N ASP A 54 6.77 -10.90 2.03
CA ASP A 54 7.34 -11.62 0.89
C ASP A 54 8.70 -12.26 1.20
N ALA A 55 9.34 -11.88 2.30
CA ALA A 55 10.67 -12.40 2.64
C ALA A 55 10.69 -13.93 2.73
N ALA A 56 11.66 -14.56 2.09
CA ALA A 56 11.83 -16.01 2.14
C ALA A 56 12.34 -16.50 3.50
N ASP A 57 13.14 -15.68 4.19
CA ASP A 57 13.66 -15.94 5.53
C ASP A 57 13.66 -14.63 6.32
N PHE A 58 12.96 -14.59 7.43
CA PHE A 58 12.86 -13.38 8.25
C PHE A 58 14.20 -12.95 8.86
N ARG A 59 15.14 -13.86 9.08
CA ARG A 59 16.46 -13.49 9.61
C ARG A 59 17.21 -12.48 8.74
N GLN A 60 16.94 -12.47 7.44
CA GLN A 60 17.56 -11.53 6.51
C GLN A 60 17.03 -10.10 6.69
N LEU A 61 15.86 -9.94 7.26
CA LEU A 61 15.20 -8.64 7.41
C LEU A 61 15.85 -7.77 8.49
N GLN A 62 16.50 -8.36 9.47
CA GLN A 62 17.01 -7.64 10.65
C GLN A 62 17.98 -6.51 10.31
N THR A 63 18.70 -6.63 9.20
CA THR A 63 19.69 -5.64 8.75
C THR A 63 19.23 -4.86 7.51
N GLN A 64 18.03 -5.09 7.02
CA GLN A 64 17.53 -4.49 5.79
C GLN A 64 16.71 -3.24 6.05
N ALA A 65 17.18 -2.10 5.54
CA ALA A 65 16.45 -0.84 5.63
C ALA A 65 15.06 -0.90 4.98
N ALA A 66 14.87 -1.75 3.96
CA ALA A 66 13.59 -1.96 3.30
C ALA A 66 12.52 -2.60 4.20
N ALA A 67 12.92 -3.24 5.32
CA ALA A 67 12.01 -3.80 6.31
C ALA A 67 11.73 -2.82 7.47
N GLN A 68 12.32 -1.63 7.44
CA GLN A 68 12.13 -0.64 8.50
C GLN A 68 10.73 -0.01 8.38
N LEU A 69 9.94 -0.19 9.42
CA LEU A 69 8.60 0.39 9.48
C LEU A 69 8.65 1.88 9.86
N PRO A 70 7.73 2.69 9.37
CA PRO A 70 7.56 4.05 9.83
C PRO A 70 7.36 4.08 11.36
N GLY A 71 8.02 5.01 12.04
CA GLY A 71 7.96 5.14 13.50
C GLY A 71 8.97 4.28 14.26
N THR A 72 9.65 3.31 13.63
CA THR A 72 10.78 2.62 14.27
C THR A 72 12.01 3.51 14.21
N SER A 73 12.64 3.75 15.38
CA SER A 73 13.78 4.68 15.49
C SER A 73 15.11 4.01 15.22
N SER A 74 15.16 2.68 15.34
CA SER A 74 16.40 1.91 15.20
C SER A 74 16.15 0.49 14.71
N VAL A 75 17.20 -0.14 14.18
CA VAL A 75 17.20 -1.56 13.80
C VAL A 75 17.01 -2.47 15.03
N ASP A 76 17.33 -1.95 16.22
CA ASP A 76 17.23 -2.69 17.49
C ASP A 76 15.78 -2.86 17.97
N ASP A 77 14.86 -2.07 17.42
CA ASP A 77 13.43 -2.18 17.70
C ASP A 77 12.81 -3.43 17.07
N CYS A 78 13.51 -4.07 16.14
CA CYS A 78 13.04 -5.25 15.43
C CYS A 78 13.95 -6.46 15.68
N ARG A 79 13.35 -7.61 15.84
CA ARG A 79 14.05 -8.91 15.97
C ARG A 79 13.49 -9.90 14.97
N ALA A 80 14.38 -10.63 14.34
CA ALA A 80 14.03 -11.63 13.34
C ALA A 80 14.64 -13.00 13.66
N ASN A 81 13.85 -14.04 13.47
CA ASN A 81 14.32 -15.43 13.48
C ASN A 81 13.75 -16.17 12.27
N THR A 82 13.90 -17.48 12.17
CA THR A 82 13.43 -18.27 11.04
C THR A 82 11.91 -18.19 10.83
N HIS A 83 11.14 -18.03 11.92
CA HIS A 83 9.66 -18.17 11.91
C HIS A 83 8.92 -16.87 12.19
N ALA A 84 9.61 -15.84 12.70
CA ALA A 84 8.98 -14.61 13.10
C ALA A 84 9.87 -13.39 12.84
N TYR A 85 9.20 -12.31 12.46
CA TYR A 85 9.71 -10.95 12.50
C TYR A 85 8.87 -10.17 13.52
N ASP A 86 9.51 -9.48 14.45
CA ASP A 86 8.88 -8.89 15.63
C ASP A 86 9.47 -7.52 15.89
N CYS A 87 8.67 -6.48 15.72
CA CYS A 87 9.06 -5.08 15.92
C CYS A 87 8.25 -4.44 17.03
N HIS A 88 8.93 -3.58 17.79
CA HIS A 88 8.33 -2.75 18.82
C HIS A 88 8.71 -1.30 18.58
N TRP A 89 7.77 -0.38 18.71
CA TRP A 89 8.07 1.04 18.66
C TRP A 89 7.10 1.84 19.51
N ARG A 90 7.57 2.98 19.98
CA ARG A 90 6.70 3.92 20.68
C ARG A 90 5.81 4.60 19.67
N ALA A 91 4.53 4.53 19.88
CA ALA A 91 3.59 5.31 19.13
C ALA A 91 3.50 6.70 19.75
N HIS A 92 3.68 7.74 18.92
CA HIS A 92 3.46 9.11 19.34
C HIS A 92 1.97 9.43 19.25
N TRP A 93 1.39 9.80 20.36
CA TRP A 93 0.00 10.21 20.46
C TRP A 93 -0.17 11.66 20.07
N GLN A 94 -1.22 11.96 19.40
CA GLN A 94 -1.83 13.27 19.42
C GLN A 94 -2.36 13.55 20.85
N ALA A 95 -2.71 14.78 21.19
CA ALA A 95 -2.89 15.32 22.53
C ALA A 95 -3.85 14.59 23.51
N ASP A 96 -4.59 13.59 23.07
CA ASP A 96 -5.58 12.85 23.86
C ASP A 96 -5.08 11.51 24.44
N GLY A 97 -3.89 11.05 24.04
CA GLY A 97 -3.19 9.95 24.71
C GLY A 97 -3.81 8.56 24.54
N VAL A 98 -4.67 8.36 23.56
CA VAL A 98 -5.34 7.08 23.32
C VAL A 98 -4.52 6.21 22.36
N VAL A 99 -4.09 5.04 22.83
CA VAL A 99 -3.22 4.07 22.09
C VAL A 99 -3.96 3.39 20.95
N THR A 100 -5.27 3.45 20.94
CA THR A 100 -6.10 2.75 19.96
C THR A 100 -6.02 3.35 18.57
N ASP A 101 -5.93 4.67 18.47
CA ASP A 101 -5.93 5.34 17.17
C ASP A 101 -4.76 4.93 16.28
N PRO A 102 -3.48 4.94 16.73
CA PRO A 102 -2.36 4.43 15.94
C PRO A 102 -2.43 2.93 15.63
N LEU A 103 -3.07 2.12 16.49
CA LEU A 103 -3.29 0.71 16.18
C LEU A 103 -4.34 0.56 15.07
N GLU A 104 -5.39 1.35 15.09
CA GLU A 104 -6.44 1.35 14.08
C GLU A 104 -5.91 1.86 12.73
N GLU A 105 -5.14 2.95 12.75
CA GLU A 105 -4.47 3.49 11.56
C GLU A 105 -3.52 2.47 10.94
N PHE A 106 -2.65 1.87 11.75
CA PHE A 106 -1.73 0.83 11.27
C PHE A 106 -2.45 -0.42 10.77
N GLY A 107 -3.56 -0.79 11.39
CA GLY A 107 -4.42 -1.87 10.92
C GLY A 107 -5.09 -1.56 9.58
N ALA A 108 -5.52 -0.32 9.38
CA ALA A 108 -6.04 0.13 8.09
C ALA A 108 -4.97 0.09 6.99
N ASP A 109 -3.73 0.48 7.31
CA ASP A 109 -2.58 0.38 6.41
C ASP A 109 -2.33 -1.07 6.00
N ILE A 110 -2.31 -2.01 6.96
CA ILE A 110 -2.14 -3.45 6.66
C ILE A 110 -3.25 -3.93 5.72
N ALA A 111 -4.50 -3.57 6.01
CA ALA A 111 -5.63 -3.98 5.19
C ALA A 111 -5.58 -3.38 3.77
N ALA A 112 -5.12 -2.14 3.63
CA ALA A 112 -4.99 -1.46 2.35
C ALA A 112 -3.82 -1.99 1.50
N CYS A 113 -2.75 -2.46 2.14
CA CYS A 113 -1.55 -2.95 1.46
C CYS A 113 -1.74 -4.24 0.68
N PHE A 114 -2.62 -5.12 1.15
CA PHE A 114 -2.73 -6.47 0.61
C PHE A 114 -4.10 -6.73 0.00
N PRO A 115 -4.19 -7.08 -1.30
CA PRO A 115 -5.46 -7.33 -1.95
C PRO A 115 -6.17 -8.59 -1.43
N ASN A 116 -5.41 -9.54 -0.88
CA ASN A 116 -5.92 -10.80 -0.34
C ASN A 116 -5.57 -10.90 1.15
N VAL A 117 -6.29 -10.16 1.97
CA VAL A 117 -6.12 -10.16 3.43
C VAL A 117 -7.45 -10.50 4.11
N VAL A 118 -7.36 -11.34 5.15
CA VAL A 118 -8.47 -11.61 6.05
C VAL A 118 -8.17 -10.97 7.38
N HIS A 119 -9.00 -10.05 7.83
CA HIS A 119 -8.93 -9.42 9.13
C HIS A 119 -9.86 -10.19 10.08
N ASP A 120 -9.33 -11.11 10.87
CA ASP A 120 -10.10 -12.03 11.69
C ASP A 120 -10.18 -11.63 13.17
N VAL A 121 -9.28 -10.78 13.66
CA VAL A 121 -9.35 -10.19 15.00
C VAL A 121 -9.23 -8.66 14.89
N ASN A 122 -10.25 -7.97 15.40
CA ASN A 122 -10.27 -6.50 15.51
C ASN A 122 -10.75 -6.11 16.90
N THR A 123 -9.83 -5.82 17.78
CA THR A 123 -10.09 -5.33 19.13
C THR A 123 -9.30 -4.05 19.39
N PRO A 124 -9.66 -3.23 20.39
CA PRO A 124 -8.93 -1.99 20.70
C PRO A 124 -7.45 -2.18 21.06
N THR A 125 -7.02 -3.39 21.39
CA THR A 125 -5.64 -3.68 21.80
C THR A 125 -4.91 -4.64 20.88
N ARG A 126 -5.63 -5.26 19.92
CA ARG A 126 -5.04 -6.26 19.02
C ARG A 126 -5.83 -6.36 17.72
N GLN A 127 -5.09 -6.36 16.62
CA GLN A 127 -5.59 -6.69 15.30
C GLN A 127 -4.77 -7.85 14.72
N HIS A 128 -5.44 -8.78 14.06
CA HIS A 128 -4.79 -9.91 13.42
C HIS A 128 -5.29 -10.07 12.00
N PHE A 129 -4.33 -10.27 11.11
CA PHE A 129 -4.56 -10.40 9.68
C PHE A 129 -3.90 -11.68 9.16
N ILE A 130 -4.58 -12.33 8.25
CA ILE A 130 -4.03 -13.44 7.47
C ILE A 130 -3.83 -12.92 6.05
N VAL A 131 -2.59 -12.69 5.67
CA VAL A 131 -2.21 -12.29 4.31
C VAL A 131 -1.99 -13.55 3.48
N ILE A 132 -2.68 -13.63 2.35
CA ILE A 132 -2.60 -14.76 1.43
C ILE A 132 -1.79 -14.31 0.21
N THR A 133 -0.59 -14.82 0.08
CA THR A 133 0.25 -14.65 -1.10
C THR A 133 0.09 -15.84 -2.05
N ALA A 134 0.69 -15.78 -3.25
CA ALA A 134 0.65 -16.89 -4.19
C ALA A 134 1.32 -18.16 -3.64
N GLU A 135 2.26 -18.01 -2.69
CA GLU A 135 3.10 -19.11 -2.21
C GLU A 135 2.72 -19.58 -0.80
N ARG A 136 2.13 -18.70 0.02
CA ARG A 136 1.95 -18.99 1.45
C ARG A 136 0.88 -18.13 2.11
N ARG A 137 0.58 -18.51 3.35
CA ARG A 137 -0.20 -17.71 4.30
C ARG A 137 0.76 -17.14 5.35
N VAL A 138 0.60 -15.86 5.63
CA VAL A 138 1.41 -15.13 6.60
C VAL A 138 0.47 -14.47 7.61
N ASN A 139 0.74 -14.68 8.90
CA ASN A 139 -0.01 -14.04 9.96
C ASN A 139 0.67 -12.74 10.35
N VAL A 140 -0.10 -11.67 10.36
CA VAL A 140 0.34 -10.33 10.75
C VAL A 140 -0.47 -9.91 11.96
N THR A 141 0.18 -9.67 13.08
CA THR A 141 -0.48 -9.22 14.32
C THR A 141 0.06 -7.87 14.71
N ALA A 142 -0.79 -6.88 14.79
CA ALA A 142 -0.52 -5.60 15.42
C ALA A 142 -1.16 -5.58 16.81
N SER A 143 -0.45 -5.10 17.81
CA SER A 143 -0.97 -5.05 19.19
C SER A 143 -0.36 -3.92 20.00
N VAL A 144 -1.13 -3.48 20.99
CA VAL A 144 -0.67 -2.54 22.01
C VAL A 144 0.07 -3.31 23.09
N GLN A 145 1.23 -2.78 23.49
CA GLN A 145 2.01 -3.27 24.61
C GLN A 145 2.16 -2.15 25.67
N GLY A 146 1.69 -2.42 26.88
CA GLY A 146 1.71 -1.40 27.93
C GLY A 146 0.83 -0.19 27.59
N GLN A 147 1.33 1.03 27.82
CA GLN A 147 0.55 2.26 27.67
C GLN A 147 0.83 3.03 26.38
N ASN A 148 1.99 2.83 25.77
CA ASN A 148 2.43 3.66 24.64
C ASN A 148 3.36 2.94 23.65
N GLU A 149 3.25 1.63 23.55
CA GLU A 149 4.08 0.83 22.66
C GLU A 149 3.18 0.03 21.71
N LEU A 150 3.51 0.07 20.43
CA LEU A 150 2.97 -0.83 19.42
C LEU A 150 3.95 -1.96 19.15
N ARG A 151 3.39 -3.12 18.85
CA ARG A 151 4.12 -4.28 18.40
C ARG A 151 3.52 -4.80 17.12
N LEU A 152 4.38 -5.01 16.12
CA LEU A 152 4.06 -5.81 14.95
C LEU A 152 4.76 -7.15 15.05
N ARG A 153 4.01 -8.22 14.88
CA ARG A 153 4.55 -9.57 14.75
C ARG A 153 4.07 -10.23 13.48
N VAL A 154 5.01 -10.66 12.65
CA VAL A 154 4.75 -11.40 11.41
C VAL A 154 5.27 -12.83 11.56
N THR A 155 4.42 -13.82 11.28
CA THR A 155 4.76 -15.25 11.42
C THR A 155 4.21 -16.06 10.25
N ARG A 156 4.78 -17.25 10.10
CA ARG A 156 4.35 -18.27 9.11
C ARG A 156 3.82 -19.49 9.82
#